data_b25f93234baf3a3abb4cc208fb74beee
#
_entry.id   b25f93234baf3a3abb4cc208fb74beee
#
_cell.length_a   1.000
_cell.length_b   1.000
_cell.length_c   1.000
_cell.angle_alpha   90.00
_cell.angle_beta   90.00
_cell.angle_gamma   90.00
#
_symmetry.space_group_name_H-M   'P 1'
#
loop_
_entity.id
_entity.type
_entity.pdbx_description
1 polymer ?
#
loop_
_entity_poly.entity_id
_entity_poly.type
_entity_poly.pdbx_seq_one_letter_code
_entity_poly.pdbx_strand_id
1 'polypeptide(L)'
;MLVIFRGLPGTGKSYLVRQLVAARPGFHVLSRDVLRTAVLPHPMYTAEEKSLVDDLVCSMTGFLLDHGRDVVIDGMALSSAARADELVQIAASRKVPVRIIECVCRQDTALSRIARDDGSHPAGDRGKALYFEVKSRFQPVAHPSLTVDTDCPNESNVSALLEYLH
;
A
#
# COMPACT_ATOMS: atom_id res chain seq x y z
N MET A 1 -2.92 -4.91 14.92
CA MET A 1 -3.84 -4.36 13.90
C MET A 1 -3.28 -4.58 12.50
N LEU A 2 -4.13 -4.49 11.47
CA LEU A 2 -3.73 -4.43 10.07
C LEU A 2 -4.00 -3.04 9.49
N VAL A 3 -2.96 -2.40 8.94
CA VAL A 3 -3.07 -1.10 8.27
C VAL A 3 -2.80 -1.28 6.78
N ILE A 4 -3.71 -0.83 5.93
CA ILE A 4 -3.64 -1.02 4.47
C ILE A 4 -3.54 0.35 3.81
N PHE A 5 -2.42 0.64 3.16
CA PHE A 5 -2.28 1.83 2.31
C PHE A 5 -2.65 1.50 0.86
N ARG A 6 -3.61 2.25 0.31
CA ARG A 6 -4.01 2.13 -1.09
C ARG A 6 -3.97 3.49 -1.80
N GLY A 7 -4.01 3.46 -3.12
CA GLY A 7 -4.00 4.66 -3.96
C GLY A 7 -3.17 4.47 -5.23
N LEU A 8 -3.30 5.38 -6.18
CA LEU A 8 -2.61 5.33 -7.47
C LEU A 8 -1.08 5.39 -7.31
N PRO A 9 -0.29 4.97 -8.30
CA PRO A 9 1.14 5.22 -8.33
C PRO A 9 1.44 6.72 -8.16
N GLY A 10 2.48 7.07 -7.41
CA GLY A 10 2.86 8.47 -7.18
C GLY A 10 2.07 9.23 -6.11
N THR A 11 1.02 8.64 -5.49
CA THR A 11 0.23 9.30 -4.45
C THR A 11 0.89 9.35 -3.06
N GLY A 12 2.14 8.96 -2.89
CA GLY A 12 2.88 9.15 -1.65
C GLY A 12 2.66 8.07 -0.56
N LYS A 13 2.03 6.93 -0.88
CA LYS A 13 1.80 5.83 0.07
C LYS A 13 3.03 5.46 0.88
N SER A 14 4.09 5.04 0.22
CA SER A 14 5.32 4.57 0.89
C SER A 14 6.01 5.68 1.69
N TYR A 15 5.81 6.94 1.33
CA TYR A 15 6.27 8.05 2.15
C TYR A 15 5.51 8.10 3.48
N LEU A 16 4.17 8.04 3.45
CA LEU A 16 3.35 8.04 4.66
C LEU A 16 3.57 6.78 5.51
N VAL A 17 3.79 5.62 4.88
CA VAL A 17 4.18 4.38 5.61
C VAL A 17 5.47 4.61 6.40
N ARG A 18 6.50 5.21 5.80
CA ARG A 18 7.75 5.53 6.53
C ARG A 18 7.51 6.48 7.70
N GLN A 19 6.66 7.51 7.52
CA GLN A 19 6.31 8.43 8.61
C GLN A 19 5.56 7.72 9.74
N LEU A 20 4.60 6.85 9.39
CA LEU A 20 3.89 6.04 10.37
C LEU A 20 4.84 5.16 11.20
N VAL A 21 5.74 4.43 10.53
CA VAL A 21 6.69 3.53 11.20
C VAL A 21 7.67 4.30 12.06
N ALA A 22 8.10 5.49 11.62
CA ALA A 22 8.95 6.36 12.44
C ALA A 22 8.25 6.82 13.72
N ALA A 23 6.94 7.13 13.63
CA ALA A 23 6.14 7.55 14.79
C ALA A 23 5.68 6.37 15.68
N ARG A 24 5.53 5.17 15.10
CA ARG A 24 5.10 3.93 15.79
C ARG A 24 5.95 2.73 15.35
N PRO A 25 7.15 2.52 15.95
CA PRO A 25 8.14 1.54 15.47
C PRO A 25 7.73 0.06 15.59
N GLY A 26 6.55 -0.25 16.15
CA GLY A 26 6.08 -1.63 16.34
C GLY A 26 5.48 -2.31 15.09
N PHE A 27 5.31 -1.59 13.99
CA PHE A 27 4.72 -2.13 12.78
C PHE A 27 5.71 -2.96 11.94
N HIS A 28 5.23 -4.10 11.43
CA HIS A 28 5.91 -4.91 10.41
C HIS A 28 5.41 -4.47 9.04
N VAL A 29 6.31 -3.96 8.19
CA VAL A 29 5.96 -3.48 6.85
C VAL A 29 6.10 -4.61 5.84
N LEU A 30 4.99 -4.95 5.17
CA LEU A 30 4.98 -5.82 4.01
C LEU A 30 4.86 -4.96 2.75
N SER A 31 5.99 -4.69 2.12
CA SER A 31 6.03 -3.98 0.84
C SER A 31 6.03 -4.98 -0.30
N ARG A 32 4.97 -4.94 -1.12
CA ARG A 32 4.82 -5.78 -2.31
C ARG A 32 6.01 -5.65 -3.27
N ASP A 33 6.47 -4.43 -3.47
CA ASP A 33 7.55 -4.17 -4.42
C ASP A 33 8.89 -4.69 -3.90
N VAL A 34 9.16 -4.55 -2.60
CA VAL A 34 10.34 -5.12 -1.94
C VAL A 34 10.28 -6.64 -1.97
N LEU A 35 9.14 -7.24 -1.63
CA LEU A 35 8.98 -8.71 -1.70
C LEU A 35 9.21 -9.23 -3.10
N ARG A 36 8.71 -8.54 -4.14
CA ARG A 36 8.96 -8.93 -5.53
C ARG A 36 10.45 -9.01 -5.83
N THR A 37 11.20 -7.99 -5.53
CA THR A 37 12.64 -7.97 -5.80
C THR A 37 13.42 -8.97 -4.96
N ALA A 38 12.91 -9.33 -3.78
CA ALA A 38 13.53 -10.32 -2.91
C ALA A 38 13.34 -11.75 -3.41
N VAL A 39 12.18 -12.06 -4.03
CA VAL A 39 11.86 -13.43 -4.47
C VAL A 39 12.05 -13.66 -5.96
N LEU A 40 12.06 -12.61 -6.77
CA LEU A 40 12.24 -12.66 -8.22
C LEU A 40 13.50 -11.87 -8.60
N PRO A 41 14.63 -12.55 -8.93
CA PRO A 41 15.88 -11.86 -9.29
C PRO A 41 15.75 -10.97 -10.52
N HIS A 42 14.86 -11.33 -11.46
CA HIS A 42 14.62 -10.61 -12.71
C HIS A 42 13.11 -10.50 -12.96
N PRO A 43 12.39 -9.59 -12.26
CA PRO A 43 10.95 -9.49 -12.37
C PRO A 43 10.52 -8.99 -13.75
N MET A 44 9.60 -9.72 -14.39
CA MET A 44 9.00 -9.38 -15.68
C MET A 44 7.63 -8.73 -15.57
N TYR A 45 7.09 -8.62 -14.35
CA TYR A 45 5.79 -8.00 -14.03
C TYR A 45 4.59 -8.64 -14.72
N THR A 46 4.68 -9.93 -15.04
CA THR A 46 3.58 -10.70 -15.63
C THR A 46 2.41 -10.83 -14.64
N ALA A 47 1.25 -11.29 -15.14
CA ALA A 47 0.08 -11.52 -14.30
C ALA A 47 0.35 -12.60 -13.23
N GLU A 48 1.07 -13.67 -13.61
CA GLU A 48 1.46 -14.77 -12.74
C GLU A 48 2.40 -14.28 -11.62
N GLU A 49 3.42 -13.49 -11.96
CA GLU A 49 4.31 -12.89 -10.96
C GLU A 49 3.55 -11.94 -10.01
N LYS A 50 2.63 -11.14 -10.55
CA LYS A 50 1.78 -10.27 -9.73
C LYS A 50 0.94 -11.07 -8.76
N SER A 51 0.34 -12.19 -9.21
CA SER A 51 -0.44 -13.08 -8.34
C SER A 51 0.43 -13.72 -7.27
N LEU A 52 1.58 -14.29 -7.64
CA LEU A 52 2.51 -14.91 -6.70
C LEU A 52 2.90 -13.95 -5.56
N VAL A 53 3.29 -12.72 -5.90
CA VAL A 53 3.70 -11.73 -4.88
C VAL A 53 2.52 -11.29 -4.02
N ASP A 54 1.32 -11.15 -4.59
CA ASP A 54 0.12 -10.82 -3.85
C ASP A 54 -0.25 -11.95 -2.86
N ASP A 55 -0.12 -13.23 -3.27
CA ASP A 55 -0.37 -14.39 -2.42
C ASP A 55 0.67 -14.49 -1.28
N LEU A 56 1.92 -14.13 -1.56
CA LEU A 56 2.96 -14.01 -0.52
C LEU A 56 2.62 -12.92 0.50
N VAL A 57 2.17 -11.74 0.05
CA VAL A 57 1.73 -10.67 0.96
C VAL A 57 0.58 -11.17 1.85
N CYS A 58 -0.43 -11.84 1.28
CA CYS A 58 -1.56 -12.38 2.02
C CYS A 58 -1.12 -13.41 3.06
N SER A 59 -0.27 -14.36 2.66
CA SER A 59 0.24 -15.43 3.53
C SER A 59 1.06 -14.87 4.69
N MET A 60 1.99 -13.94 4.40
CA MET A 60 2.82 -13.28 5.42
C MET A 60 1.97 -12.41 6.35
N THR A 61 0.94 -11.73 5.82
CA THR A 61 -0.01 -10.96 6.64
C THR A 61 -0.67 -11.89 7.67
N GLY A 62 -1.23 -13.01 7.21
CA GLY A 62 -1.86 -13.99 8.10
C GLY A 62 -0.90 -14.50 9.17
N PHE A 63 0.30 -14.90 8.78
CA PHE A 63 1.33 -15.39 9.70
C PHE A 63 1.70 -14.36 10.78
N LEU A 64 1.95 -13.11 10.40
CA LEU A 64 2.31 -12.07 11.34
C LEU A 64 1.17 -11.74 12.32
N LEU A 65 -0.06 -11.68 11.82
CA LEU A 65 -1.24 -11.44 12.66
C LEU A 65 -1.48 -12.60 13.66
N ASP A 66 -1.26 -13.85 13.25
CA ASP A 66 -1.33 -15.03 14.14
C ASP A 66 -0.32 -14.97 15.29
N HIS A 67 0.80 -14.24 15.09
CA HIS A 67 1.83 -14.00 16.10
C HIS A 67 1.65 -12.66 16.86
N GLY A 68 0.46 -12.06 16.76
CA GLY A 68 0.13 -10.82 17.47
C GLY A 68 0.90 -9.58 16.99
N ARG A 69 1.39 -9.60 15.74
CA ARG A 69 2.14 -8.49 15.18
C ARG A 69 1.23 -7.49 14.49
N ASP A 70 1.53 -6.21 14.64
CA ASP A 70 0.91 -5.15 13.87
C ASP A 70 1.55 -5.08 12.48
N VAL A 71 0.73 -5.02 11.43
CA VAL A 71 1.17 -5.12 10.04
C VAL A 71 0.74 -3.90 9.25
N VAL A 72 1.63 -3.39 8.40
CA VAL A 72 1.34 -2.36 7.38
C VAL A 72 1.57 -2.94 6.00
N ILE A 73 0.56 -2.82 5.13
CA ILE A 73 0.68 -3.19 3.71
C ILE A 73 1.06 -1.95 2.90
N ASP A 74 2.18 -2.05 2.17
CA ASP A 74 2.71 -1.02 1.25
C ASP A 74 2.98 -1.58 -0.15
N GLY A 75 3.18 -0.69 -1.12
CA GLY A 75 3.55 -1.04 -2.50
C GLY A 75 2.42 -1.62 -3.34
N MET A 76 1.19 -1.67 -2.82
CA MET A 76 0.00 -2.10 -3.56
C MET A 76 -0.90 -0.91 -3.89
N ALA A 77 -1.32 -0.78 -5.15
CA ALA A 77 -2.36 0.18 -5.50
C ALA A 77 -3.71 -0.22 -4.90
N LEU A 78 -3.95 -1.54 -4.73
CA LEU A 78 -5.22 -2.12 -4.33
C LEU A 78 -6.37 -1.56 -5.16
N SER A 79 -6.17 -1.57 -6.47
CA SER A 79 -7.14 -1.05 -7.44
C SER A 79 -8.40 -1.92 -7.56
N SER A 80 -8.31 -3.21 -7.20
CA SER A 80 -9.44 -4.13 -7.13
C SER A 80 -10.03 -4.16 -5.72
N ALA A 81 -11.34 -4.04 -5.61
CA ALA A 81 -12.05 -4.21 -4.33
C ALA A 81 -11.85 -5.61 -3.76
N ALA A 82 -11.89 -6.65 -4.60
CA ALA A 82 -11.72 -8.04 -4.17
C ALA A 82 -10.38 -8.30 -3.46
N ARG A 83 -9.28 -7.67 -3.92
CA ARG A 83 -7.98 -7.84 -3.27
C ARG A 83 -7.91 -7.10 -1.92
N ALA A 84 -8.57 -5.96 -1.79
CA ALA A 84 -8.71 -5.29 -0.50
C ALA A 84 -9.55 -6.11 0.47
N ASP A 85 -10.66 -6.68 -0.02
CA ASP A 85 -11.55 -7.55 0.76
C ASP A 85 -10.82 -8.80 1.27
N GLU A 86 -9.95 -9.42 0.46
CA GLU A 86 -9.15 -10.57 0.87
C GLU A 86 -8.25 -10.24 2.09
N LEU A 87 -7.55 -9.13 2.08
CA LEU A 87 -6.73 -8.69 3.23
C LEU A 87 -7.60 -8.41 4.46
N VAL A 88 -8.76 -7.79 4.27
CA VAL A 88 -9.73 -7.57 5.35
C VAL A 88 -10.23 -8.88 5.93
N GLN A 89 -10.56 -9.88 5.11
CA GLN A 89 -11.00 -11.21 5.56
C GLN A 89 -9.90 -11.95 6.35
N ILE A 90 -8.64 -11.83 5.92
CA ILE A 90 -7.49 -12.39 6.67
C ILE A 90 -7.44 -11.84 8.10
N ALA A 91 -7.64 -10.54 8.28
CA ALA A 91 -7.66 -9.92 9.59
C ALA A 91 -8.95 -10.24 10.38
N ALA A 92 -10.12 -10.22 9.70
CA ALA A 92 -11.42 -10.48 10.31
C ALA A 92 -11.49 -11.90 10.90
N SER A 93 -10.99 -12.92 10.18
CA SER A 93 -10.93 -14.31 10.67
C SER A 93 -10.10 -14.45 11.95
N ARG A 94 -9.23 -13.49 12.24
CA ARG A 94 -8.35 -13.42 13.43
C ARG A 94 -8.83 -12.42 14.47
N LYS A 95 -9.98 -11.78 14.22
CA LYS A 95 -10.53 -10.71 15.07
C LYS A 95 -9.56 -9.53 15.27
N VAL A 96 -8.75 -9.26 14.25
CA VAL A 96 -7.79 -8.16 14.25
C VAL A 96 -8.42 -6.93 13.60
N PRO A 97 -8.36 -5.74 14.22
CA PRO A 97 -8.88 -4.52 13.64
C PRO A 97 -8.12 -4.13 12.37
N VAL A 98 -8.86 -3.64 11.37
CA VAL A 98 -8.33 -3.15 10.10
C VAL A 98 -8.50 -1.63 10.01
N ARG A 99 -7.51 -0.96 9.46
CA ARG A 99 -7.54 0.45 9.08
C ARG A 99 -7.10 0.59 7.63
N ILE A 100 -7.92 1.21 6.80
CA ILE A 100 -7.61 1.47 5.39
C ILE A 100 -7.32 2.95 5.22
N ILE A 101 -6.21 3.27 4.58
CA ILE A 101 -5.79 4.63 4.25
C ILE A 101 -5.74 4.75 2.73
N GLU A 102 -6.57 5.61 2.17
CA GLU A 102 -6.54 5.94 0.75
C GLU A 102 -5.75 7.23 0.51
N CYS A 103 -4.58 7.10 -0.12
CA CYS A 103 -3.73 8.22 -0.46
C CYS A 103 -4.14 8.78 -1.82
N VAL A 104 -4.46 10.07 -1.84
CA VAL A 104 -4.81 10.81 -3.06
C VAL A 104 -3.89 12.00 -3.25
N CYS A 105 -3.80 12.50 -4.45
CA CYS A 105 -3.22 13.78 -4.82
C CYS A 105 -3.69 14.16 -6.23
N ARG A 106 -3.39 15.37 -6.68
CA ARG A 106 -3.64 15.78 -8.07
C ARG A 106 -2.83 14.91 -9.03
N GLN A 107 -3.41 14.64 -10.19
CA GLN A 107 -2.76 13.82 -11.24
C GLN A 107 -1.37 14.37 -11.61
N ASP A 108 -1.26 15.67 -11.79
CA ASP A 108 0.02 16.30 -12.16
C ASP A 108 1.08 16.12 -11.09
N THR A 109 0.70 16.16 -9.81
CA THR A 109 1.59 15.85 -8.68
C THR A 109 2.06 14.40 -8.74
N ALA A 110 1.14 13.44 -8.93
CA ALA A 110 1.49 12.03 -9.03
C ALA A 110 2.45 11.76 -10.19
N LEU A 111 2.15 12.29 -11.39
CA LEU A 111 2.98 12.13 -12.58
C LEU A 111 4.34 12.80 -12.44
N SER A 112 4.41 13.99 -11.81
CA SER A 112 5.68 14.66 -11.52
C SER A 112 6.55 13.84 -10.56
N ARG A 113 5.95 13.23 -9.51
CA ARG A 113 6.67 12.37 -8.56
C ARG A 113 7.18 11.08 -9.24
N ILE A 114 6.39 10.50 -10.16
CA ILE A 114 6.82 9.34 -10.95
C ILE A 114 7.97 9.71 -11.87
N ALA A 115 7.91 10.87 -12.53
CA ALA A 115 8.94 11.31 -13.46
C ALA A 115 10.28 11.69 -12.79
N ARG A 116 10.24 12.06 -11.50
CA ARG A 116 11.44 12.38 -10.71
C ARG A 116 12.09 11.14 -10.08
N ASP A 117 11.49 9.97 -10.23
CA ASP A 117 12.07 8.73 -9.72
C ASP A 117 13.38 8.44 -10.45
N ASP A 118 14.47 8.43 -9.71
CA ASP A 118 15.83 8.19 -10.21
C ASP A 118 16.17 6.70 -10.34
N GLY A 119 15.15 5.83 -10.28
CA GLY A 119 15.34 4.38 -10.29
C GLY A 119 15.60 3.78 -8.90
N SER A 120 15.52 4.57 -7.84
CA SER A 120 15.65 4.07 -6.45
C SER A 120 14.42 3.33 -5.94
N HIS A 121 13.29 3.47 -6.65
CA HIS A 121 12.05 2.81 -6.27
C HIS A 121 12.10 1.31 -6.63
N PRO A 122 11.70 0.40 -5.71
CA PRO A 122 11.78 -1.06 -5.97
C PRO A 122 10.89 -1.54 -7.13
N ALA A 123 9.84 -0.82 -7.51
CA ALA A 123 9.00 -1.18 -8.67
C ALA A 123 9.62 -0.68 -9.98
N GLY A 124 10.21 -1.58 -10.77
CA GLY A 124 10.86 -1.24 -12.05
C GLY A 124 9.89 -0.94 -13.19
N ASP A 125 8.59 -1.30 -13.07
CA ASP A 125 7.54 -0.98 -14.06
C ASP A 125 6.85 0.36 -13.78
N ARG A 126 7.32 1.13 -12.81
CA ARG A 126 6.70 2.38 -12.38
C ARG A 126 6.87 3.47 -13.44
N GLY A 127 5.77 3.81 -14.09
CA GLY A 127 5.77 4.83 -15.14
C GLY A 127 4.40 5.44 -15.38
N LYS A 128 4.35 6.42 -16.29
CA LYS A 128 3.11 7.10 -16.68
C LYS A 128 2.06 6.10 -17.21
N ALA A 129 2.49 5.11 -18.00
CA ALA A 129 1.59 4.08 -18.54
C ALA A 129 0.91 3.29 -17.42
N LEU A 130 1.67 2.82 -16.42
CA LEU A 130 1.13 2.11 -15.26
C LEU A 130 0.15 2.99 -14.47
N TYR A 131 0.42 4.29 -14.33
CA TYR A 131 -0.50 5.19 -13.64
C TYR A 131 -1.89 5.18 -14.28
N PHE A 132 -1.98 5.34 -15.60
CA PHE A 132 -3.27 5.36 -16.31
C PHE A 132 -3.93 3.98 -16.36
N GLU A 133 -3.17 2.91 -16.52
CA GLU A 133 -3.67 1.54 -16.43
C GLU A 133 -4.35 1.28 -15.07
N VAL A 134 -3.66 1.60 -13.98
CA VAL A 134 -4.21 1.43 -12.63
C VAL A 134 -5.41 2.34 -12.41
N LYS A 135 -5.36 3.59 -12.86
CA LYS A 135 -6.45 4.56 -12.73
C LYS A 135 -7.73 4.09 -13.43
N SER A 136 -7.62 3.48 -14.61
CA SER A 136 -8.78 3.01 -15.38
C SER A 136 -9.56 1.87 -14.71
N ARG A 137 -8.90 1.11 -13.82
CA ARG A 137 -9.48 -0.02 -13.09
C ARG A 137 -9.60 0.20 -11.58
N PHE A 138 -9.34 1.43 -11.10
CA PHE A 138 -9.35 1.73 -9.68
C PHE A 138 -10.79 1.75 -9.16
N GLN A 139 -11.13 0.81 -8.28
CA GLN A 139 -12.45 0.62 -7.71
C GLN A 139 -12.51 1.21 -6.30
N PRO A 140 -13.66 1.78 -5.88
CA PRO A 140 -13.88 2.12 -4.49
C PRO A 140 -13.85 0.86 -3.61
N VAL A 141 -13.48 0.99 -2.35
CA VAL A 141 -13.61 -0.08 -1.35
C VAL A 141 -14.88 0.12 -0.54
N ALA A 142 -15.52 -0.98 -0.15
CA ALA A 142 -16.75 -0.96 0.65
C ALA A 142 -16.49 -0.74 2.15
N HIS A 143 -15.22 -0.75 2.56
CA HIS A 143 -14.81 -0.62 3.96
C HIS A 143 -14.55 0.84 4.34
N PRO A 144 -14.80 1.24 5.60
CA PRO A 144 -14.43 2.55 6.10
C PRO A 144 -12.95 2.82 5.88
N SER A 145 -12.62 3.99 5.35
CA SER A 145 -11.24 4.39 5.07
C SER A 145 -11.00 5.87 5.40
N LEU A 146 -9.78 6.17 5.80
CA LEU A 146 -9.29 7.54 5.89
C LEU A 146 -8.73 7.96 4.52
N THR A 147 -9.27 9.02 3.92
CA THR A 147 -8.67 9.62 2.72
C THR A 147 -7.64 10.66 3.15
N VAL A 148 -6.42 10.52 2.65
CA VAL A 148 -5.31 11.44 2.91
C VAL A 148 -4.89 12.10 1.61
N ASP A 149 -5.06 13.43 1.51
CA ASP A 149 -4.57 14.22 0.39
C ASP A 149 -3.09 14.58 0.62
N THR A 150 -2.21 13.97 -0.15
CA THR A 150 -0.77 14.17 -0.03
C THR A 150 -0.25 15.40 -0.78
N ASP A 151 -1.13 16.22 -1.34
CA ASP A 151 -0.82 17.61 -1.75
C ASP A 151 -0.86 18.55 -0.55
N CYS A 152 -1.53 18.15 0.55
CA CYS A 152 -1.54 18.90 1.81
C CYS A 152 -0.22 18.72 2.60
N PRO A 153 0.06 19.62 3.57
CA PRO A 153 1.25 19.52 4.42
C PRO A 153 1.37 18.18 5.13
N ASN A 154 2.60 17.66 5.20
CA ASN A 154 2.86 16.32 5.74
C ASN A 154 2.49 16.19 7.22
N GLU A 155 2.72 17.22 8.02
CA GLU A 155 2.43 17.20 9.47
C GLU A 155 0.95 16.95 9.75
N SER A 156 0.05 17.62 8.99
CA SER A 156 -1.39 17.40 9.12
C SER A 156 -1.80 15.99 8.71
N ASN A 157 -1.18 15.45 7.67
CA ASN A 157 -1.44 14.09 7.19
C ASN A 157 -1.00 13.03 8.20
N VAL A 158 0.17 13.21 8.81
CA VAL A 158 0.68 12.28 9.83
C VAL A 158 -0.18 12.36 11.10
N SER A 159 -0.60 13.55 11.52
CA SER A 159 -1.47 13.73 12.69
C SER A 159 -2.82 13.04 12.48
N ALA A 160 -3.48 13.27 11.33
CA ALA A 160 -4.75 12.62 10.98
C ALA A 160 -4.61 11.08 10.91
N LEU A 161 -3.49 10.60 10.36
CA LEU A 161 -3.18 9.18 10.29
C LEU A 161 -3.06 8.58 11.70
N LEU A 162 -2.29 9.18 12.59
CA LEU A 162 -2.09 8.69 13.96
C LEU A 162 -3.39 8.71 14.76
N GLU A 163 -4.23 9.74 14.61
CA GLU A 163 -5.54 9.83 15.22
C GLU A 163 -6.47 8.71 14.73
N TYR A 164 -6.50 8.44 13.44
CA TYR A 164 -7.33 7.39 12.85
C TYR A 164 -6.95 5.97 13.31
N LEU A 165 -5.68 5.77 13.73
CA LEU A 165 -5.17 4.48 14.20
C LEU A 165 -5.40 4.25 15.71
N HIS A 166 -5.94 5.20 16.42
CA HIS A 166 -6.40 5.04 17.81
C HIS A 166 -7.80 4.48 17.85
#